data_53476743185df6003be3c9d0cd4a1f3a
#
_entry.id   53476743185df6003be3c9d0cd4a1f3a
#
_cell.length_a   1.000
_cell.length_b   1.000
_cell.length_c   1.000
_cell.angle_alpha   90.00
_cell.angle_beta   90.00
_cell.angle_gamma   90.00
#
_symmetry.space_group_name_H-M   'P 1'
#
loop_
_entity.id
_entity.type
_entity.pdbx_description
1 polymer ?
#
loop_
_entity_poly.entity_id
_entity_poly.type
_entity_poly.pdbx_seq_one_letter_code
_entity_poly.pdbx_strand_id
1 'polypeptide(L)'
;MNLRHRLQQPAPLHNLFLVAPANWEAEWIASDWESLTLDLQHGMIEGTDLLPMLQAIRAGGSIPLARLAWNRPEGIMKALDYGVDGIICPMIDTAADAAAFVRAAKYPPLGNRSFGPFRAASLSADNYFGTANEETLCFAMIETVAAADNLEAIAATSGLDGLYVGPFDLSVSVGLRKKADFSDPGLLAIIDRVLAATKQHGLFSGIFTIDPDDASLMAGKGFDLITCGTEDLVFRRAMREWKGNLSHPFTG
;
A
#
# COMPACT_ATOMS: atom_id res chain seq x y z
N MET A 1 6.01 -7.14 -15.51
CA MET A 1 4.61 -6.60 -15.50
C MET A 1 4.64 -5.37 -14.61
N ASN A 2 4.08 -4.21 -15.01
CA ASN A 2 4.00 -3.04 -14.15
C ASN A 2 2.73 -3.07 -13.28
N LEU A 3 2.72 -2.31 -12.20
CA LEU A 3 1.63 -2.30 -11.22
C LEU A 3 0.28 -1.95 -11.85
N ARG A 4 0.21 -0.90 -12.68
CA ARG A 4 -1.03 -0.47 -13.35
C ARG A 4 -1.65 -1.59 -14.18
N HIS A 5 -0.83 -2.22 -15.01
CA HIS A 5 -1.31 -3.32 -15.86
C HIS A 5 -1.81 -4.51 -15.03
N ARG A 6 -1.13 -4.82 -13.90
CA ARG A 6 -1.57 -5.90 -13.00
C ARG A 6 -2.90 -5.59 -12.31
N LEU A 7 -3.11 -4.34 -11.87
CA LEU A 7 -4.37 -3.92 -11.23
C LEU A 7 -5.55 -3.83 -12.20
N GLN A 8 -5.30 -3.75 -13.49
CA GLN A 8 -6.35 -3.81 -14.53
C GLN A 8 -6.83 -5.24 -14.82
N GLN A 9 -6.18 -6.26 -14.25
CA GLN A 9 -6.63 -7.65 -14.42
C GLN A 9 -7.86 -7.94 -13.55
N PRO A 10 -8.72 -8.91 -13.92
CA PRO A 10 -9.95 -9.21 -13.19
C PRO A 10 -9.72 -9.73 -11.76
N ALA A 11 -8.61 -10.42 -11.52
CA ALA A 11 -8.28 -10.95 -10.19
C ALA A 11 -7.60 -9.87 -9.33
N PRO A 12 -7.93 -9.75 -8.04
CA PRO A 12 -7.28 -8.81 -7.16
C PRO A 12 -5.77 -9.08 -7.07
N LEU A 13 -4.99 -8.03 -6.87
CA LEU A 13 -3.56 -8.14 -6.57
C LEU A 13 -3.39 -8.38 -5.07
N HIS A 14 -2.84 -9.53 -4.69
CA HIS A 14 -2.48 -9.81 -3.31
C HIS A 14 -1.14 -9.18 -2.95
N ASN A 15 -1.13 -8.53 -1.81
CA ASN A 15 0.01 -7.78 -1.29
C ASN A 15 0.32 -8.20 0.15
N LEU A 16 1.59 -8.14 0.54
CA LEU A 16 2.01 -8.29 1.93
C LEU A 16 2.82 -7.04 2.33
N PHE A 17 2.60 -6.51 3.55
CA PHE A 17 3.45 -5.46 4.07
C PHE A 17 4.70 -6.07 4.71
N LEU A 18 5.85 -5.42 4.47
CA LEU A 18 7.12 -5.73 5.11
C LEU A 18 7.41 -4.65 6.16
N VAL A 19 7.62 -5.06 7.40
CA VAL A 19 7.89 -4.17 8.54
C VAL A 19 9.32 -4.32 9.07
N ALA A 20 10.00 -5.43 8.78
CA ALA A 20 11.37 -5.68 9.19
C ALA A 20 12.38 -5.29 8.10
N PRO A 21 13.54 -4.68 8.45
CA PRO A 21 14.58 -4.30 7.48
C PRO A 21 15.47 -5.51 7.11
N ALA A 22 14.86 -6.59 6.57
CA ALA A 22 15.52 -7.85 6.25
C ALA A 22 15.45 -8.13 4.74
N ASN A 23 16.45 -7.65 4.00
CA ASN A 23 16.47 -7.76 2.53
C ASN A 23 16.53 -9.21 2.03
N TRP A 24 17.26 -10.11 2.68
CA TRP A 24 17.32 -11.53 2.31
C TRP A 24 15.97 -12.23 2.48
N GLU A 25 15.23 -11.90 3.53
CA GLU A 25 13.88 -12.41 3.79
C GLU A 25 12.89 -11.83 2.75
N ALA A 26 13.02 -10.54 2.43
CA ALA A 26 12.22 -9.88 1.38
C ALA A 26 12.38 -10.55 0.01
N GLU A 27 13.58 -11.03 -0.35
CA GLU A 27 13.82 -11.78 -1.59
C GLU A 27 13.08 -13.12 -1.60
N TRP A 28 13.09 -13.85 -0.48
CA TRP A 28 12.37 -15.12 -0.38
C TRP A 28 10.85 -14.92 -0.42
N ILE A 29 10.33 -13.97 0.34
CA ILE A 29 8.90 -13.64 0.35
C ILE A 29 8.45 -13.22 -1.06
N ALA A 30 9.28 -12.46 -1.77
CA ALA A 30 8.97 -11.95 -3.10
C ALA A 30 8.82 -13.05 -4.16
N SER A 31 9.32 -14.26 -3.93
CA SER A 31 9.12 -15.39 -4.83
C SER A 31 7.70 -15.97 -4.78
N ASP A 32 6.98 -15.72 -3.69
CA ASP A 32 5.64 -16.27 -3.44
C ASP A 32 4.53 -15.23 -3.50
N TRP A 33 4.88 -13.93 -3.49
CA TRP A 33 3.92 -12.82 -3.48
C TRP A 33 4.02 -11.96 -4.73
N GLU A 34 2.88 -11.62 -5.32
CA GLU A 34 2.85 -10.78 -6.53
C GLU A 34 3.29 -9.34 -6.27
N SER A 35 3.00 -8.81 -5.06
CA SER A 35 3.43 -7.48 -4.64
C SER A 35 3.78 -7.42 -3.16
N LEU A 36 4.72 -6.55 -2.82
CA LEU A 36 5.16 -6.29 -1.45
C LEU A 36 5.20 -4.79 -1.20
N THR A 37 4.73 -4.37 -0.03
CA THR A 37 4.76 -2.96 0.39
C THR A 37 5.74 -2.77 1.54
N LEU A 38 6.75 -1.93 1.35
CA LEU A 38 7.63 -1.50 2.42
C LEU A 38 6.89 -0.49 3.32
N ASP A 39 6.78 -0.82 4.60
CA ASP A 39 6.10 0.05 5.56
C ASP A 39 7.06 1.04 6.21
N LEU A 40 7.11 2.27 5.68
CA LEU A 40 7.96 3.34 6.20
C LEU A 40 7.27 4.15 7.31
N GLN A 41 5.99 3.84 7.63
CA GLN A 41 5.23 4.53 8.67
C GLN A 41 5.36 3.85 10.04
N HIS A 42 5.07 2.56 10.10
CA HIS A 42 5.04 1.79 11.34
C HIS A 42 6.04 0.63 11.36
N GLY A 43 6.67 0.33 10.23
CA GLY A 43 7.75 -0.63 10.14
C GLY A 43 9.05 -0.10 10.78
N MET A 44 10.01 -0.99 10.94
CA MET A 44 11.36 -0.67 11.39
C MET A 44 12.31 -0.31 10.23
N ILE A 45 11.74 -0.12 9.02
CA ILE A 45 12.46 0.15 7.78
C ILE A 45 12.76 1.64 7.69
N GLU A 46 14.03 2.00 7.65
CA GLU A 46 14.47 3.37 7.49
C GLU A 46 14.99 3.67 6.07
N GLY A 47 15.35 4.92 5.80
CA GLY A 47 15.77 5.35 4.47
C GLY A 47 16.98 4.60 3.90
N THR A 48 17.90 4.11 4.75
CA THR A 48 19.06 3.31 4.35
C THR A 48 18.70 1.89 3.93
N ASP A 49 17.59 1.35 4.43
CA ASP A 49 17.14 -0.01 4.13
C ASP A 49 16.34 -0.08 2.83
N LEU A 50 15.74 1.04 2.43
CA LEU A 50 14.81 1.10 1.30
C LEU A 50 15.43 0.57 0.01
N LEU A 51 16.65 0.98 -0.33
CA LEU A 51 17.29 0.55 -1.57
C LEU A 51 17.61 -0.96 -1.60
N PRO A 52 18.30 -1.55 -0.60
CA PRO A 52 18.56 -2.99 -0.60
C PRO A 52 17.28 -3.84 -0.53
N MET A 53 16.25 -3.40 0.19
CA MET A 53 14.96 -4.07 0.22
C MET A 53 14.27 -4.06 -1.16
N LEU A 54 14.26 -2.92 -1.86
CA LEU A 54 13.71 -2.83 -3.22
C LEU A 54 14.47 -3.69 -4.23
N GLN A 55 15.80 -3.82 -4.08
CA GLN A 55 16.58 -4.72 -4.91
C GLN A 55 16.21 -6.18 -4.68
N ALA A 56 16.05 -6.58 -3.43
CA ALA A 56 15.63 -7.92 -3.01
C ALA A 56 14.23 -8.28 -3.53
N ILE A 57 13.25 -7.39 -3.34
CA ILE A 57 11.88 -7.59 -3.82
C ILE A 57 11.84 -7.81 -5.34
N ARG A 58 12.58 -6.99 -6.09
CA ARG A 58 12.63 -7.16 -7.56
C ARG A 58 13.40 -8.40 -7.99
N ALA A 59 14.45 -8.80 -7.27
CA ALA A 59 15.19 -10.03 -7.53
C ALA A 59 14.30 -11.27 -7.36
N GLY A 60 13.42 -11.27 -6.35
CA GLY A 60 12.40 -12.30 -6.13
C GLY A 60 11.22 -12.28 -7.10
N GLY A 61 11.09 -11.22 -7.92
CA GLY A 61 10.08 -11.13 -8.98
C GLY A 61 8.79 -10.40 -8.60
N SER A 62 8.72 -9.81 -7.41
CA SER A 62 7.54 -9.12 -6.89
C SER A 62 7.52 -7.63 -7.25
N ILE A 63 6.32 -7.03 -7.27
CA ILE A 63 6.10 -5.62 -7.54
C ILE A 63 6.26 -4.82 -6.23
N PRO A 64 7.23 -3.88 -6.11
CA PRO A 64 7.46 -3.14 -4.89
C PRO A 64 6.57 -1.89 -4.78
N LEU A 65 5.87 -1.77 -3.67
CA LEU A 65 5.19 -0.55 -3.23
C LEU A 65 5.85 -0.02 -1.95
N ALA A 66 5.50 1.20 -1.55
CA ALA A 66 5.85 1.73 -0.24
C ALA A 66 4.66 2.46 0.40
N ARG A 67 4.38 2.17 1.68
CA ARG A 67 3.58 3.07 2.51
C ARG A 67 4.52 4.13 3.08
N LEU A 68 4.24 5.39 2.77
CA LEU A 68 5.05 6.53 3.20
C LEU A 68 4.92 6.78 4.70
N ALA A 69 5.96 7.30 5.33
CA ALA A 69 5.89 7.70 6.74
C ALA A 69 4.88 8.83 6.98
N TRP A 70 4.79 9.76 6.03
CA TRP A 70 3.86 10.90 6.07
C TRP A 70 3.75 11.56 4.69
N ASN A 71 2.77 12.45 4.50
CA ASN A 71 2.65 13.29 3.30
C ASN A 71 3.71 14.39 3.30
N ARG A 72 4.95 14.03 2.98
CA ARG A 72 6.12 14.92 2.92
C ARG A 72 6.83 14.77 1.57
N PRO A 73 7.09 15.88 0.83
CA PRO A 73 7.71 15.81 -0.49
C PRO A 73 9.04 15.08 -0.53
N GLU A 74 9.86 15.19 0.53
CA GLU A 74 11.18 14.57 0.59
C GLU A 74 11.10 13.04 0.63
N GLY A 75 10.19 12.50 1.43
CA GLY A 75 9.96 11.05 1.54
C GLY A 75 9.34 10.48 0.27
N ILE A 76 8.38 11.19 -0.30
CA ILE A 76 7.71 10.84 -1.57
C ILE A 76 8.75 10.75 -2.68
N MET A 77 9.52 11.81 -2.89
CA MET A 77 10.55 11.88 -3.93
C MET A 77 11.57 10.74 -3.75
N LYS A 78 12.03 10.52 -2.51
CA LYS A 78 13.05 9.49 -2.23
C LYS A 78 12.57 8.08 -2.55
N ALA A 79 11.37 7.71 -2.13
CA ALA A 79 10.77 6.41 -2.46
C ALA A 79 10.68 6.20 -3.97
N LEU A 80 10.20 7.21 -4.70
CA LEU A 80 10.05 7.17 -6.15
C LEU A 80 11.38 7.14 -6.89
N ASP A 81 12.40 7.89 -6.44
CA ASP A 81 13.74 7.88 -7.05
C ASP A 81 14.45 6.52 -6.87
N TYR A 82 14.12 5.82 -5.78
CA TYR A 82 14.58 4.44 -5.55
C TYR A 82 13.79 3.40 -6.34
N GLY A 83 12.67 3.77 -6.96
CA GLY A 83 11.98 2.95 -7.95
C GLY A 83 10.93 2.01 -7.35
N VAL A 84 10.08 2.50 -6.45
CA VAL A 84 8.80 1.85 -6.15
C VAL A 84 7.81 2.09 -7.30
N ASP A 85 6.93 1.12 -7.54
CA ASP A 85 5.91 1.20 -8.60
C ASP A 85 4.63 1.89 -8.11
N GLY A 86 4.41 1.90 -6.80
CA GLY A 86 3.28 2.58 -6.17
C GLY A 86 3.60 3.08 -4.78
N ILE A 87 2.94 4.16 -4.37
CA ILE A 87 3.05 4.74 -3.05
C ILE A 87 1.68 4.89 -2.40
N ILE A 88 1.60 4.52 -1.12
CA ILE A 88 0.40 4.66 -0.28
C ILE A 88 0.70 5.78 0.72
N CYS A 89 -0.03 6.88 0.65
CA CYS A 89 0.17 8.03 1.52
C CYS A 89 -0.85 8.03 2.66
N PRO A 90 -0.41 7.92 3.93
CA PRO A 90 -1.30 7.89 5.09
C PRO A 90 -1.90 9.28 5.37
N MET A 91 -2.97 9.31 6.18
CA MET A 91 -3.56 10.51 6.77
C MET A 91 -3.94 11.59 5.74
N ILE A 92 -4.57 11.18 4.64
CA ILE A 92 -5.14 12.09 3.65
C ILE A 92 -6.59 12.41 4.05
N ASP A 93 -6.79 13.53 4.70
CA ASP A 93 -8.10 13.94 5.25
C ASP A 93 -8.87 14.88 4.33
N THR A 94 -8.18 15.56 3.41
CA THR A 94 -8.79 16.57 2.54
C THR A 94 -8.30 16.46 1.08
N ALA A 95 -9.07 17.06 0.16
CA ALA A 95 -8.63 17.23 -1.24
C ALA A 95 -7.33 18.04 -1.35
N ALA A 96 -7.07 18.95 -0.41
CA ALA A 96 -5.82 19.73 -0.38
C ALA A 96 -4.62 18.83 -0.04
N ASP A 97 -4.78 17.87 0.88
CA ASP A 97 -3.75 16.90 1.22
C ASP A 97 -3.49 15.97 0.03
N ALA A 98 -4.54 15.46 -0.61
CA ALA A 98 -4.44 14.64 -1.80
C ALA A 98 -3.73 15.37 -2.95
N ALA A 99 -4.08 16.65 -3.18
CA ALA A 99 -3.42 17.48 -4.20
C ALA A 99 -1.95 17.75 -3.86
N ALA A 100 -1.60 17.96 -2.58
CA ALA A 100 -0.21 18.12 -2.15
C ALA A 100 0.60 16.85 -2.39
N PHE A 101 0.02 15.68 -2.07
CA PHE A 101 0.59 14.36 -2.31
C PHE A 101 0.87 14.13 -3.80
N VAL A 102 -0.14 14.32 -4.66
CA VAL A 102 0.01 14.16 -6.12
C VAL A 102 1.06 15.11 -6.67
N ARG A 103 1.04 16.39 -6.26
CA ARG A 103 2.03 17.37 -6.74
C ARG A 103 3.46 16.96 -6.41
N ALA A 104 3.71 16.38 -5.25
CA ALA A 104 5.03 15.91 -4.85
C ALA A 104 5.46 14.63 -5.59
N ALA A 105 4.51 13.79 -6.02
CA ALA A 105 4.75 12.50 -6.64
C ALA A 105 4.92 12.58 -8.17
N LYS A 106 4.20 13.49 -8.83
CA LYS A 106 4.14 13.55 -10.30
C LYS A 106 5.04 14.67 -10.86
N TYR A 107 5.57 14.46 -12.05
CA TYR A 107 6.30 15.49 -12.81
C TYR A 107 5.35 16.48 -13.48
N PRO A 108 5.84 17.67 -13.88
CA PRO A 108 5.04 18.58 -14.69
C PRO A 108 4.44 17.90 -15.94
N PRO A 109 3.21 18.25 -16.36
CA PRO A 109 2.36 19.33 -15.85
C PRO A 109 1.49 18.91 -14.64
N LEU A 110 1.45 17.65 -14.25
CA LEU A 110 0.58 17.14 -13.18
C LEU A 110 1.08 17.49 -11.76
N GLY A 111 2.38 17.67 -11.60
CA GLY A 111 3.00 17.96 -10.33
C GLY A 111 4.27 18.81 -10.46
N ASN A 112 5.08 18.79 -9.41
CA ASN A 112 6.32 19.54 -9.31
C ASN A 112 7.49 18.70 -8.75
N ARG A 113 7.42 17.36 -8.86
CA ARG A 113 8.50 16.46 -8.45
C ARG A 113 9.82 16.88 -9.11
N SER A 114 10.88 17.00 -8.32
CA SER A 114 12.23 17.25 -8.83
C SER A 114 12.73 16.07 -9.64
N PHE A 115 13.39 16.33 -10.77
CA PHE A 115 13.89 15.31 -11.66
C PHE A 115 15.32 14.87 -11.27
N GLY A 116 15.45 13.68 -10.73
CA GLY A 116 16.73 13.06 -10.34
C GLY A 116 16.59 11.55 -10.11
N PRO A 117 15.84 10.81 -10.96
CA PRO A 117 15.46 9.42 -10.69
C PRO A 117 16.56 8.43 -11.11
N PHE A 118 17.78 8.56 -10.59
CA PHE A 118 18.93 7.75 -11.02
C PHE A 118 18.65 6.25 -11.10
N ARG A 119 18.05 5.67 -10.03
CA ARG A 119 17.75 4.25 -10.04
C ARG A 119 16.45 3.95 -10.79
N ALA A 120 15.38 4.69 -10.55
CA ALA A 120 14.10 4.47 -11.22
C ALA A 120 14.23 4.54 -12.74
N ALA A 121 14.99 5.52 -13.26
CA ALA A 121 15.26 5.63 -14.68
C ALA A 121 16.08 4.46 -15.22
N SER A 122 17.01 3.90 -14.44
CA SER A 122 17.82 2.74 -14.87
C SER A 122 17.02 1.43 -14.93
N LEU A 123 15.86 1.37 -14.31
CA LEU A 123 14.96 0.21 -14.32
C LEU A 123 13.94 0.26 -15.46
N SER A 124 13.73 1.44 -16.04
CA SER A 124 12.80 1.65 -17.15
C SER A 124 13.51 1.47 -18.49
N ALA A 125 12.73 1.14 -19.51
CA ALA A 125 13.18 1.29 -20.89
C ALA A 125 13.43 2.79 -21.20
N ASP A 126 13.96 3.10 -22.38
CA ASP A 126 14.56 4.38 -22.78
C ASP A 126 13.74 5.68 -22.58
N ASN A 127 12.51 5.62 -22.05
CA ASN A 127 11.62 6.79 -21.90
C ASN A 127 11.02 6.94 -20.51
N TYR A 128 11.78 6.79 -19.44
CA TYR A 128 11.27 6.93 -18.08
C TYR A 128 10.45 8.20 -17.85
N PHE A 129 10.94 9.37 -18.28
CA PHE A 129 10.25 10.63 -18.05
C PHE A 129 8.88 10.68 -18.73
N GLY A 130 8.77 10.10 -19.93
CA GLY A 130 7.52 10.07 -20.69
C GLY A 130 6.43 9.19 -20.08
N THR A 131 6.80 8.17 -19.31
CA THR A 131 5.86 7.21 -18.74
C THR A 131 5.70 7.32 -17.21
N ALA A 132 6.63 7.97 -16.52
CA ALA A 132 6.69 7.99 -15.06
C ALA A 132 5.41 8.47 -14.38
N ASN A 133 4.72 9.47 -14.94
CA ASN A 133 3.45 9.97 -14.41
C ASN A 133 2.31 8.96 -14.50
N GLU A 134 2.36 8.07 -15.49
CA GLU A 134 1.35 7.04 -15.72
C GLU A 134 1.67 5.75 -14.96
N GLU A 135 2.94 5.37 -14.92
CA GLU A 135 3.38 4.10 -14.33
C GLU A 135 3.49 4.12 -12.82
N THR A 136 3.81 5.28 -12.23
CA THR A 136 3.85 5.44 -10.77
C THR A 136 2.47 5.67 -10.21
N LEU A 137 1.97 4.77 -9.35
CA LEU A 137 0.63 4.88 -8.78
C LEU A 137 0.62 5.56 -7.41
N CYS A 138 -0.29 6.51 -7.24
CA CYS A 138 -0.51 7.29 -6.02
C CYS A 138 -1.82 6.88 -5.36
N PHE A 139 -1.75 6.22 -4.20
CA PHE A 139 -2.90 5.83 -3.39
C PHE A 139 -3.04 6.73 -2.17
N ALA A 140 -4.17 7.44 -2.04
CA ALA A 140 -4.52 8.17 -0.82
C ALA A 140 -5.15 7.22 0.19
N MET A 141 -4.60 7.17 1.42
CA MET A 141 -5.16 6.32 2.47
C MET A 141 -6.33 7.02 3.16
N ILE A 142 -7.47 6.33 3.17
CA ILE A 142 -8.72 6.74 3.82
C ILE A 142 -8.81 5.97 5.13
N GLU A 143 -8.51 6.65 6.24
CA GLU A 143 -8.35 5.99 7.55
C GLU A 143 -8.87 6.83 8.73
N THR A 144 -9.58 7.92 8.43
CA THR A 144 -10.23 8.77 9.43
C THR A 144 -11.67 9.08 9.04
N VAL A 145 -12.48 9.50 10.03
CA VAL A 145 -13.83 10.02 9.76
C VAL A 145 -13.77 11.27 8.88
N ALA A 146 -12.76 12.14 9.10
CA ALA A 146 -12.57 13.34 8.29
C ALA A 146 -12.31 12.98 6.80
N ALA A 147 -11.47 11.98 6.52
CA ALA A 147 -11.26 11.47 5.18
C ALA A 147 -12.55 10.89 4.56
N ALA A 148 -13.32 10.13 5.35
CA ALA A 148 -14.58 9.55 4.90
C ALA A 148 -15.66 10.62 4.60
N ASP A 149 -15.65 11.73 5.33
CA ASP A 149 -16.56 12.86 5.10
C ASP A 149 -16.17 13.68 3.87
N ASN A 150 -14.87 13.73 3.54
CA ASN A 150 -14.32 14.44 2.39
C ASN A 150 -14.08 13.52 1.17
N LEU A 151 -14.56 12.29 1.19
CA LEU A 151 -14.22 11.21 0.27
C LEU A 151 -14.36 11.59 -1.21
N GLU A 152 -15.48 12.18 -1.60
CA GLU A 152 -15.74 12.59 -2.99
C GLU A 152 -14.74 13.66 -3.47
N ALA A 153 -14.42 14.62 -2.61
CA ALA A 153 -13.47 15.67 -2.95
C ALA A 153 -12.02 15.13 -3.05
N ILE A 154 -11.67 14.15 -2.21
CA ILE A 154 -10.38 13.45 -2.29
C ILE A 154 -10.32 12.64 -3.58
N ALA A 155 -11.35 11.84 -3.87
CA ALA A 155 -11.41 10.98 -5.06
C ALA A 155 -11.38 11.77 -6.38
N ALA A 156 -11.93 12.98 -6.41
CA ALA A 156 -11.91 13.87 -7.57
C ALA A 156 -10.55 14.55 -7.82
N THR A 157 -9.53 14.31 -6.97
CA THR A 157 -8.22 14.94 -7.11
C THR A 157 -7.51 14.44 -8.37
N SER A 158 -7.21 15.37 -9.29
CA SER A 158 -6.50 15.05 -10.54
C SER A 158 -5.12 14.47 -10.29
N GLY A 159 -4.80 13.36 -10.97
CA GLY A 159 -3.52 12.65 -10.85
C GLY A 159 -3.44 11.67 -9.69
N LEU A 160 -4.49 11.54 -8.87
CA LEU A 160 -4.64 10.42 -7.93
C LEU A 160 -4.98 9.17 -8.71
N ASP A 161 -4.36 8.04 -8.37
CA ASP A 161 -4.54 6.77 -9.07
C ASP A 161 -5.43 5.80 -8.28
N GLY A 162 -5.52 5.94 -6.96
CA GLY A 162 -6.30 5.05 -6.13
C GLY A 162 -6.62 5.58 -4.73
N LEU A 163 -7.59 4.94 -4.08
CA LEU A 163 -7.86 5.08 -2.65
C LEU A 163 -7.48 3.78 -1.95
N TYR A 164 -6.92 3.90 -0.77
CA TYR A 164 -6.52 2.75 0.05
C TYR A 164 -7.16 2.84 1.44
N VAL A 165 -7.89 1.82 1.87
CA VAL A 165 -8.53 1.82 3.18
C VAL A 165 -7.57 1.36 4.26
N GLY A 166 -7.37 2.20 5.31
CA GLY A 166 -6.67 1.86 6.55
C GLY A 166 -7.66 1.51 7.67
N PRO A 167 -8.14 0.25 7.80
CA PRO A 167 -9.25 -0.08 8.68
C PRO A 167 -8.92 0.01 10.17
N PHE A 168 -7.63 -0.04 10.53
CA PHE A 168 -7.21 0.09 11.94
C PHE A 168 -7.43 1.50 12.46
N ASP A 169 -6.84 2.49 11.81
CA ASP A 169 -6.99 3.90 12.19
C ASP A 169 -8.41 4.38 11.96
N LEU A 170 -9.08 3.91 10.90
CA LEU A 170 -10.50 4.17 10.70
C LEU A 170 -11.33 3.66 11.87
N SER A 171 -11.06 2.45 12.37
CA SER A 171 -11.74 1.89 13.55
C SER A 171 -11.50 2.74 14.81
N VAL A 172 -10.26 3.23 14.99
CA VAL A 172 -9.93 4.17 16.08
C VAL A 172 -10.73 5.45 15.92
N SER A 173 -10.77 6.01 14.71
CA SER A 173 -11.42 7.28 14.40
C SER A 173 -12.93 7.23 14.62
N VAL A 174 -13.59 6.10 14.30
CA VAL A 174 -15.04 5.90 14.59
C VAL A 174 -15.34 5.40 16.00
N GLY A 175 -14.31 5.20 16.84
CA GLY A 175 -14.46 4.81 18.25
C GLY A 175 -14.74 3.33 18.50
N LEU A 176 -14.43 2.43 17.57
CA LEU A 176 -14.62 0.99 17.77
C LEU A 176 -13.62 0.42 18.79
N ARG A 177 -14.09 -0.50 19.64
CA ARG A 177 -13.24 -1.20 20.62
C ARG A 177 -12.31 -2.21 19.94
N LYS A 178 -12.86 -3.00 19.02
CA LYS A 178 -12.09 -3.94 18.21
C LYS A 178 -11.64 -3.24 16.93
N LYS A 179 -10.35 -3.28 16.66
CA LYS A 179 -9.75 -2.65 15.49
C LYS A 179 -9.91 -3.55 14.27
N ALA A 180 -10.18 -2.93 13.11
CA ALA A 180 -10.42 -3.64 11.86
C ALA A 180 -11.48 -4.75 12.00
N ASP A 181 -12.59 -4.43 12.68
CA ASP A 181 -13.71 -5.39 12.84
C ASP A 181 -14.60 -5.39 11.61
N PHE A 182 -14.27 -6.23 10.65
CA PHE A 182 -15.06 -6.37 9.42
C PHE A 182 -16.46 -7.00 9.62
N SER A 183 -16.85 -7.31 10.85
CA SER A 183 -18.24 -7.65 11.19
C SER A 183 -19.06 -6.42 11.62
N ASP A 184 -18.41 -5.27 11.89
CA ASP A 184 -19.10 -4.04 12.27
C ASP A 184 -19.76 -3.39 11.05
N PRO A 185 -21.10 -3.18 11.08
CA PRO A 185 -21.83 -2.65 9.93
C PRO A 185 -21.50 -1.18 9.63
N GLY A 186 -21.07 -0.39 10.63
CA GLY A 186 -20.68 1.00 10.46
C GLY A 186 -19.34 1.11 9.72
N LEU A 187 -18.36 0.28 10.11
CA LEU A 187 -17.07 0.19 9.42
C LEU A 187 -17.27 -0.29 7.98
N LEU A 188 -18.06 -1.35 7.77
CA LEU A 188 -18.34 -1.87 6.43
C LEU A 188 -19.03 -0.85 5.54
N ALA A 189 -19.95 -0.05 6.08
CA ALA A 189 -20.62 1.01 5.31
C ALA A 189 -19.63 2.08 4.80
N ILE A 190 -18.61 2.44 5.59
CA ILE A 190 -17.57 3.37 5.15
C ILE A 190 -16.69 2.71 4.07
N ILE A 191 -16.30 1.46 4.26
CA ILE A 191 -15.52 0.69 3.28
C ILE A 191 -16.26 0.60 1.94
N ASP A 192 -17.56 0.32 1.97
CA ASP A 192 -18.39 0.23 0.77
C ASP A 192 -18.54 1.60 0.07
N ARG A 193 -18.60 2.71 0.82
CA ARG A 193 -18.56 4.07 0.24
C ARG A 193 -17.23 4.35 -0.46
N VAL A 194 -16.09 3.96 0.14
CA VAL A 194 -14.78 4.13 -0.50
C VAL A 194 -14.72 3.33 -1.80
N LEU A 195 -15.16 2.08 -1.80
CA LEU A 195 -15.21 1.25 -3.00
C LEU A 195 -16.14 1.82 -4.08
N ALA A 196 -17.26 2.42 -3.69
CA ALA A 196 -18.15 3.10 -4.63
C ALA A 196 -17.51 4.34 -5.25
N ALA A 197 -16.82 5.17 -4.44
CA ALA A 197 -16.13 6.35 -4.90
C ALA A 197 -14.98 6.01 -5.87
N THR A 198 -14.20 4.93 -5.61
CA THR A 198 -13.17 4.49 -6.57
C THR A 198 -13.76 4.15 -7.93
N LYS A 199 -14.87 3.42 -7.95
CA LYS A 199 -15.57 3.06 -9.20
C LYS A 199 -16.12 4.29 -9.93
N GLN A 200 -16.71 5.24 -9.19
CA GLN A 200 -17.28 6.47 -9.76
C GLN A 200 -16.19 7.35 -10.41
N HIS A 201 -15.02 7.43 -9.81
CA HIS A 201 -13.91 8.28 -10.28
C HIS A 201 -12.89 7.54 -11.16
N GLY A 202 -13.09 6.25 -11.45
CA GLY A 202 -12.17 5.44 -12.27
C GLY A 202 -10.82 5.21 -11.59
N LEU A 203 -10.80 5.13 -10.26
CA LEU A 203 -9.63 4.90 -9.43
C LEU A 203 -9.50 3.43 -9.05
N PHE A 204 -8.30 2.99 -8.74
CA PHE A 204 -8.06 1.69 -8.11
C PHE A 204 -8.44 1.73 -6.63
N SER A 205 -8.91 0.59 -6.14
CA SER A 205 -9.28 0.38 -4.74
C SER A 205 -8.27 -0.51 -4.03
N GLY A 206 -7.75 -0.05 -2.89
CA GLY A 206 -6.88 -0.83 -2.02
C GLY A 206 -7.43 -0.95 -0.60
N ILE A 207 -7.05 -2.03 0.11
CA ILE A 207 -7.43 -2.22 1.51
C ILE A 207 -6.40 -3.07 2.25
N PHE A 208 -6.19 -2.77 3.54
CA PHE A 208 -5.44 -3.62 4.44
C PHE A 208 -6.37 -4.62 5.15
N THR A 209 -5.97 -5.89 5.22
CA THR A 209 -6.62 -6.94 6.01
C THR A 209 -5.59 -7.65 6.89
N ILE A 210 -6.04 -8.46 7.88
CA ILE A 210 -5.13 -9.14 8.82
C ILE A 210 -4.97 -10.61 8.49
N ASP A 211 -6.01 -11.21 7.93
CA ASP A 211 -6.04 -12.65 7.69
C ASP A 211 -6.70 -12.99 6.35
N PRO A 212 -6.57 -14.25 5.92
CA PRO A 212 -7.09 -14.69 4.63
C PRO A 212 -8.62 -14.62 4.48
N ASP A 213 -9.37 -14.75 5.58
CA ASP A 213 -10.84 -14.69 5.52
C ASP A 213 -11.31 -13.25 5.24
N ASP A 214 -10.70 -12.28 5.94
CA ASP A 214 -10.94 -10.86 5.68
C ASP A 214 -10.51 -10.47 4.25
N ALA A 215 -9.36 -10.97 3.79
CA ALA A 215 -8.89 -10.74 2.42
C ALA A 215 -9.88 -11.31 1.38
N SER A 216 -10.40 -12.51 1.62
CA SER A 216 -11.40 -13.14 0.75
C SER A 216 -12.73 -12.37 0.74
N LEU A 217 -13.15 -11.83 1.89
CA LEU A 217 -14.32 -10.96 1.98
C LEU A 217 -14.15 -9.71 1.12
N MET A 218 -12.98 -9.05 1.19
CA MET A 218 -12.70 -7.84 0.41
C MET A 218 -12.53 -8.14 -1.09
N ALA A 219 -11.97 -9.29 -1.45
CA ALA A 219 -11.94 -9.78 -2.83
C ALA A 219 -13.36 -9.97 -3.39
N GLY A 220 -14.26 -10.54 -2.59
CA GLY A 220 -15.68 -10.70 -2.93
C GLY A 220 -16.42 -9.38 -3.11
N LYS A 221 -15.99 -8.28 -2.45
CA LYS A 221 -16.51 -6.92 -2.66
C LYS A 221 -15.97 -6.28 -3.94
N GLY A 222 -14.85 -6.76 -4.48
CA GLY A 222 -14.23 -6.27 -5.71
C GLY A 222 -13.16 -5.20 -5.50
N PHE A 223 -12.37 -5.31 -4.44
CA PHE A 223 -11.13 -4.54 -4.26
C PHE A 223 -10.04 -5.01 -5.22
N ASP A 224 -9.24 -4.07 -5.76
CA ASP A 224 -8.19 -4.34 -6.74
C ASP A 224 -6.85 -4.72 -6.08
N LEU A 225 -6.51 -4.10 -4.95
CA LEU A 225 -5.28 -4.32 -4.19
C LEU A 225 -5.62 -4.72 -2.75
N ILE A 226 -5.30 -5.94 -2.36
CA ILE A 226 -5.63 -6.47 -1.04
C ILE A 226 -4.36 -6.84 -0.31
N THR A 227 -4.05 -6.10 0.76
CA THR A 227 -2.95 -6.44 1.66
C THR A 227 -3.42 -7.50 2.65
N CYS A 228 -2.69 -8.60 2.74
CA CYS A 228 -3.01 -9.77 3.57
C CYS A 228 -2.12 -9.82 4.82
N GLY A 229 -2.09 -8.77 5.61
CA GLY A 229 -1.28 -8.65 6.82
C GLY A 229 0.15 -8.18 6.59
N THR A 230 0.99 -8.48 7.57
CA THR A 230 2.41 -8.18 7.58
C THR A 230 3.22 -9.47 7.73
N GLU A 231 4.47 -9.49 7.25
CA GLU A 231 5.32 -10.68 7.32
C GLU A 231 5.55 -11.16 8.77
N ASP A 232 5.66 -10.24 9.72
CA ASP A 232 5.85 -10.60 11.13
C ASP A 232 4.61 -11.30 11.72
N LEU A 233 3.40 -10.89 11.32
CA LEU A 233 2.16 -11.57 11.73
C LEU A 233 2.10 -12.99 11.17
N VAL A 234 2.42 -13.15 9.88
CA VAL A 234 2.48 -14.48 9.23
C VAL A 234 3.51 -15.34 9.91
N PHE A 235 4.73 -14.82 10.12
CA PHE A 235 5.82 -15.53 10.79
C PHE A 235 5.43 -15.98 12.21
N ARG A 236 4.90 -15.06 13.04
CA ARG A 236 4.48 -15.38 14.41
C ARG A 236 3.34 -16.41 14.45
N ARG A 237 2.41 -16.35 13.49
CA ARG A 237 1.32 -17.33 13.37
C ARG A 237 1.90 -18.71 13.05
N ALA A 238 2.76 -18.80 12.04
CA ALA A 238 3.41 -20.06 11.66
C ALA A 238 4.26 -20.65 12.80
N MET A 239 5.02 -19.82 13.51
CA MET A 239 5.82 -20.27 14.66
C MET A 239 4.97 -20.80 15.82
N ARG A 240 3.82 -20.18 16.10
CA ARG A 240 2.88 -20.67 17.15
C ARG A 240 2.27 -22.00 16.75
N GLU A 241 1.83 -22.13 15.51
CA GLU A 241 1.27 -23.36 14.96
C GLU A 241 2.32 -24.48 14.99
N TRP A 242 3.54 -24.20 14.51
CA TRP A 242 4.64 -25.14 14.53
C TRP A 242 4.95 -25.62 15.95
N LYS A 243 5.03 -24.69 16.92
CA LYS A 243 5.23 -25.01 18.34
C LYS A 243 4.07 -25.85 18.89
N GLY A 244 2.82 -25.54 18.53
CA GLY A 244 1.63 -26.27 18.98
C GLY A 244 1.59 -27.74 18.52
N ASN A 245 2.24 -28.03 17.39
CA ASN A 245 2.34 -29.40 16.85
C ASN A 245 3.47 -30.23 17.46
N LEU A 246 4.29 -29.68 18.36
CA LEU A 246 5.32 -30.46 19.06
C LEU A 246 4.70 -31.35 20.13
N SER A 247 5.16 -32.64 20.19
CA SER A 247 4.63 -33.65 21.08
C SER A 247 4.93 -33.38 22.58
N HIS A 248 5.87 -32.46 22.87
CA HIS A 248 6.27 -32.11 24.24
C HIS A 248 6.24 -30.57 24.38
N PRO A 249 5.37 -30.01 25.24
CA PRO A 249 5.39 -28.60 25.53
C PRO A 249 6.70 -28.19 26.21
N PHE A 250 7.32 -27.12 25.76
CA PHE A 250 8.41 -26.48 26.49
C PHE A 250 7.86 -26.02 27.85
N THR A 251 8.29 -26.68 28.92
CA THR A 251 8.12 -26.19 30.29
C THR A 251 9.23 -25.16 30.52
N GLY A 252 8.95 -23.88 30.36
CA GLY A 252 9.83 -22.76 30.71
C GLY A 252 9.60 -22.32 32.12
#